data_87779cfe980b4858b3fabfe9e524d2c6
#
_entry.id   87779cfe980b4858b3fabfe9e524d2c6
#
_cell.length_a   1.000
_cell.length_b   1.000
_cell.length_c   1.000
_cell.angle_alpha   90.00
_cell.angle_beta   90.00
_cell.angle_gamma   90.00
#
_symmetry.space_group_name_H-M   'P 1'
#
loop_
_entity.id
_entity.type
_entity.pdbx_description
1 polymer ?
#
loop_
_entity_poly.entity_id
_entity_poly.type
_entity_poly.pdbx_seq_one_letter_code
_entity_poly.pdbx_strand_id
1 'polypeptide(L)'
;MISSPSGPGLLFPKGGWENDETVEEAAKREAVEEAGVRGELMDLLGYYYFKNKTQQDEFSPEGSCKAAIFALLVKEELDSWPEQNMRVRIWLPISEAGERCRHAWMKDALLNGFSEWHEKKVAGEDV
;
A
#
# COMPACT_ATOMS: atom_id res chain seq x y z
N MET A 1 4.45 -1.34 6.62
CA MET A 1 4.00 -2.55 5.90
C MET A 1 3.31 -3.52 6.84
N ILE A 2 2.60 -4.46 6.30
CA ILE A 2 1.86 -5.46 7.07
C ILE A 2 2.19 -6.86 6.57
N SER A 3 2.04 -7.84 7.46
CA SER A 3 2.22 -9.24 7.09
C SER A 3 1.06 -9.73 6.23
N SER A 4 1.31 -10.80 5.46
CA SER A 4 0.29 -11.45 4.65
C SER A 4 -0.25 -12.68 5.38
N PRO A 5 -1.59 -12.85 5.48
CA PRO A 5 -2.14 -14.06 6.09
C PRO A 5 -1.92 -15.30 5.24
N SER A 6 -1.61 -15.15 3.97
CA SER A 6 -1.51 -16.27 3.02
C SER A 6 -0.08 -16.71 2.69
N GLY A 7 0.93 -16.14 3.33
CA GLY A 7 2.30 -16.56 3.08
C GLY A 7 3.35 -15.54 3.48
N PRO A 8 4.62 -15.83 3.17
CA PRO A 8 5.73 -14.94 3.56
C PRO A 8 5.73 -13.65 2.75
N GLY A 9 6.50 -12.67 3.24
CA GLY A 9 6.64 -11.37 2.62
C GLY A 9 5.64 -10.36 3.13
N LEU A 10 5.94 -9.09 2.89
CA LEU A 10 5.17 -7.97 3.39
C LEU A 10 4.37 -7.29 2.29
N LEU A 11 3.27 -6.66 2.69
CA LEU A 11 2.34 -5.97 1.80
C LEU A 11 2.14 -4.53 2.26
N PHE A 12 1.73 -3.66 1.33
CA PHE A 12 1.09 -2.39 1.69
C PHE A 12 -0.37 -2.68 2.07
N PRO A 13 -0.96 -1.89 2.96
CA PRO A 13 -2.41 -1.95 3.14
C PRO A 13 -3.10 -1.65 1.80
N LYS A 14 -4.01 -2.52 1.40
CA LYS A 14 -4.73 -2.36 0.14
C LYS A 14 -6.04 -3.12 0.16
N GLY A 15 -6.95 -2.70 -0.67
CA GLY A 15 -8.23 -3.38 -0.85
C GLY A 15 -9.03 -2.75 -1.95
N GLY A 16 -10.19 -3.34 -2.21
CA GLY A 16 -11.13 -2.83 -3.17
C GLY A 16 -11.80 -1.56 -2.66
N TRP A 17 -12.25 -0.75 -3.60
CA TRP A 17 -12.96 0.47 -3.23
C TRP A 17 -14.47 0.27 -3.42
N GLU A 18 -15.24 0.84 -2.52
CA GLU A 18 -16.69 0.70 -2.52
C GLU A 18 -17.34 1.77 -3.41
N ASN A 19 -18.58 1.49 -3.86
CA ASN A 19 -19.24 2.35 -4.84
C ASN A 19 -19.51 3.77 -4.38
N ASP A 20 -19.62 3.98 -3.08
CA ASP A 20 -19.95 5.29 -2.50
C ASP A 20 -18.75 6.03 -1.91
N GLU A 21 -17.54 5.56 -2.18
CA GLU A 21 -16.34 6.24 -1.69
C GLU A 21 -15.41 6.64 -2.85
N THR A 22 -14.60 7.66 -2.61
CA THR A 22 -13.52 8.02 -3.55
C THR A 22 -12.36 7.06 -3.36
N VAL A 23 -11.43 7.05 -4.32
CA VAL A 23 -10.23 6.21 -4.22
C VAL A 23 -9.37 6.63 -3.01
N GLU A 24 -9.33 7.92 -2.69
CA GLU A 24 -8.63 8.44 -1.52
C GLU A 24 -9.27 7.96 -0.21
N GLU A 25 -10.59 7.98 -0.14
CA GLU A 25 -11.32 7.47 1.02
C GLU A 25 -11.09 5.97 1.20
N ALA A 26 -11.07 5.23 0.11
CA ALA A 26 -10.79 3.79 0.14
C ALA A 26 -9.38 3.53 0.68
N ALA A 27 -8.38 4.29 0.21
CA ALA A 27 -7.01 4.13 0.66
C ALA A 27 -6.88 4.37 2.17
N LYS A 28 -7.51 5.42 2.67
CA LYS A 28 -7.51 5.72 4.12
C LYS A 28 -8.22 4.65 4.93
N ARG A 29 -9.35 4.14 4.43
CA ARG A 29 -10.11 3.09 5.10
C ARG A 29 -9.29 1.80 5.20
N GLU A 30 -8.66 1.39 4.10
CA GLU A 30 -7.83 0.19 4.09
C GLU A 30 -6.62 0.31 5.03
N ALA A 31 -6.03 1.49 5.13
CA ALA A 31 -4.93 1.72 6.05
C ALA A 31 -5.36 1.51 7.51
N VAL A 32 -6.56 1.95 7.88
CA VAL A 32 -7.11 1.74 9.22
C VAL A 32 -7.46 0.26 9.44
N GLU A 33 -8.17 -0.34 8.50
CA GLU A 33 -8.65 -1.72 8.65
C GLU A 33 -7.53 -2.76 8.71
N GLU A 34 -6.54 -2.62 7.84
CA GLU A 34 -5.47 -3.61 7.73
C GLU A 34 -4.25 -3.29 8.59
N ALA A 35 -3.90 -2.03 8.75
CA ALA A 35 -2.68 -1.64 9.45
C ALA A 35 -2.90 -0.83 10.72
N GLY A 36 -4.12 -0.37 10.97
CA GLY A 36 -4.39 0.42 12.17
C GLY A 36 -3.68 1.75 12.20
N VAL A 37 -3.55 2.41 11.04
CA VAL A 37 -2.90 3.72 10.96
C VAL A 37 -3.83 4.75 10.35
N ARG A 38 -3.75 5.97 10.87
CA ARG A 38 -4.45 7.16 10.35
C ARG A 38 -3.47 8.26 10.10
N GLY A 39 -3.76 9.09 9.12
CA GLY A 39 -2.91 10.22 8.82
C GLY A 39 -3.42 11.04 7.66
N GLU A 40 -2.50 11.78 7.08
CA GLU A 40 -2.77 12.64 5.94
C GLU A 40 -2.32 11.97 4.65
N LEU A 41 -3.24 11.85 3.71
CA LEU A 41 -2.93 11.35 2.39
C LEU A 41 -2.18 12.45 1.63
N MET A 42 -0.97 12.16 1.22
CA MET A 42 -0.09 13.15 0.60
C MET A 42 -0.30 13.21 -0.92
N ASP A 43 0.41 12.39 -1.66
CA ASP A 43 0.35 12.43 -3.12
C ASP A 43 0.07 11.05 -3.70
N LEU A 44 -0.57 11.04 -4.86
CA LEU A 44 -0.69 9.84 -5.68
C LEU A 44 0.68 9.55 -6.29
N LEU A 45 1.24 8.39 -6.02
CA LEU A 45 2.54 8.00 -6.53
C LEU A 45 2.47 7.41 -7.94
N GLY A 46 1.33 6.82 -8.28
CA GLY A 46 1.12 6.25 -9.60
C GLY A 46 0.13 5.10 -9.56
N TYR A 47 -0.02 4.49 -10.72
CA TYR A 47 -0.87 3.33 -10.90
C TYR A 47 0.00 2.13 -11.25
N TYR A 48 -0.34 0.98 -10.67
CA TYR A 48 0.38 -0.26 -10.90
C TYR A 48 -0.61 -1.35 -11.26
N TYR A 49 -0.23 -2.22 -12.16
CA TYR A 49 -1.09 -3.29 -12.64
C TYR A 49 -0.58 -4.63 -12.12
N PHE A 50 -1.51 -5.46 -11.68
CA PHE A 50 -1.19 -6.80 -11.23
C PHE A 50 -2.34 -7.74 -11.53
N LYS A 51 -2.07 -9.05 -11.53
CA LYS A 51 -3.12 -10.04 -11.78
C LYS A 51 -3.72 -10.51 -10.46
N ASN A 52 -5.05 -10.52 -10.40
CA ASN A 52 -5.77 -11.05 -9.26
C ASN A 52 -5.73 -12.58 -9.33
N LYS A 53 -5.33 -13.23 -8.23
CA LYS A 53 -5.23 -14.68 -8.15
C LYS A 53 -6.53 -15.42 -8.44
N THR A 54 -7.66 -14.82 -8.10
CA THR A 54 -8.97 -15.45 -8.28
C THR A 54 -9.48 -15.31 -9.71
N GLN A 55 -8.86 -14.48 -10.54
CA GLN A 55 -9.25 -14.21 -11.91
C GLN A 55 -8.11 -14.46 -12.89
N GLN A 56 -7.24 -15.40 -12.55
CA GLN A 56 -6.15 -15.80 -13.45
C GLN A 56 -6.66 -16.68 -14.58
N ASP A 57 -7.62 -16.17 -15.30
CA ASP A 57 -8.03 -16.77 -16.55
C ASP A 57 -7.21 -16.07 -17.63
N GLU A 58 -6.31 -16.79 -18.26
CA GLU A 58 -5.44 -16.25 -19.30
C GLU A 58 -6.21 -15.70 -20.50
N PHE A 59 -7.51 -16.00 -20.58
CA PHE A 59 -8.37 -15.51 -21.64
C PHE A 59 -9.16 -14.28 -21.27
N SER A 60 -9.05 -13.82 -20.03
CA SER A 60 -9.80 -12.66 -19.56
C SER A 60 -8.88 -11.45 -19.38
N PRO A 61 -9.05 -10.39 -20.18
CA PRO A 61 -8.34 -9.14 -19.92
C PRO A 61 -8.77 -8.49 -18.58
N GLU A 62 -9.86 -8.96 -17.99
CA GLU A 62 -10.37 -8.50 -16.71
C GLU A 62 -9.60 -9.06 -15.52
N GLY A 63 -8.68 -10.00 -15.75
CA GLY A 63 -7.82 -10.52 -14.69
C GLY A 63 -6.78 -9.55 -14.18
N SER A 64 -6.60 -8.41 -14.85
CA SER A 64 -5.67 -7.37 -14.43
C SER A 64 -6.37 -6.39 -13.49
N CYS A 65 -5.75 -6.17 -12.35
CA CYS A 65 -6.20 -5.16 -11.39
C CYS A 65 -5.30 -3.93 -11.47
N LYS A 66 -5.89 -2.77 -11.28
CA LYS A 66 -5.17 -1.50 -11.26
C LYS A 66 -5.17 -0.97 -9.83
N ALA A 67 -3.99 -0.71 -9.30
CA ALA A 67 -3.85 -0.15 -7.96
C ALA A 67 -3.37 1.29 -8.03
N ALA A 68 -4.07 2.17 -7.33
CA ALA A 68 -3.62 3.54 -7.10
C ALA A 68 -2.81 3.54 -5.81
N ILE A 69 -1.57 3.99 -5.87
CA ILE A 69 -0.66 3.99 -4.73
C ILE A 69 -0.47 5.41 -4.22
N PHE A 70 -0.76 5.62 -2.96
CA PHE A 70 -0.64 6.92 -2.29
C PHE A 70 0.41 6.87 -1.20
N ALA A 71 1.05 8.01 -0.97
CA ALA A 71 1.88 8.21 0.23
C ALA A 71 0.98 8.71 1.36
N LEU A 72 1.07 8.05 2.51
CA LEU A 72 0.32 8.42 3.71
C LEU A 72 1.28 8.87 4.81
N LEU A 73 1.12 10.09 5.28
CA LEU A 73 1.86 10.57 6.46
C LEU A 73 1.09 10.13 7.70
N VAL A 74 1.60 9.11 8.38
CA VAL A 74 0.93 8.54 9.55
C VAL A 74 1.06 9.49 10.73
N LYS A 75 -0.07 9.84 11.32
CA LYS A 75 -0.15 10.71 12.49
C LYS A 75 -0.62 9.98 13.74
N GLU A 76 -1.26 8.84 13.57
CA GLU A 76 -1.78 8.05 14.68
C GLU A 76 -1.64 6.56 14.38
N GLU A 77 -1.11 5.82 15.33
CA GLU A 77 -1.08 4.36 15.30
C GLU A 77 -2.09 3.85 16.31
N LEU A 78 -3.05 3.09 15.85
CA LEU A 78 -4.10 2.54 16.70
C LEU A 78 -3.58 1.32 17.47
N ASP A 79 -3.97 1.20 18.72
CA ASP A 79 -3.65 0.02 19.54
C ASP A 79 -4.52 -1.18 19.18
N SER A 80 -5.67 -0.92 18.58
CA SER A 80 -6.62 -1.95 18.17
C SER A 80 -7.23 -1.56 16.82
N TRP A 81 -7.31 -2.50 15.90
CA TRP A 81 -7.90 -2.28 14.57
C TRP A 81 -8.51 -3.57 14.02
N PRO A 82 -9.40 -3.48 13.00
CA PRO A 82 -10.18 -4.64 12.54
C PRO A 82 -9.37 -5.90 12.21
N GLU A 83 -8.26 -5.78 11.47
CA GLU A 83 -7.49 -6.95 11.06
C GLU A 83 -6.28 -7.25 11.93
N GLN A 84 -6.23 -6.69 13.13
CA GLN A 84 -5.11 -6.85 14.06
C GLN A 84 -4.74 -8.31 14.31
N ASN A 85 -5.74 -9.19 14.38
CA ASN A 85 -5.51 -10.62 14.63
C ASN A 85 -4.91 -11.37 13.44
N MET A 86 -4.96 -10.77 12.25
CA MET A 86 -4.49 -11.39 11.00
C MET A 86 -3.24 -10.73 10.44
N ARG A 87 -2.87 -9.57 10.95
CA ARG A 87 -1.79 -8.76 10.39
C ARG A 87 -0.85 -8.26 11.47
N VAL A 88 0.43 -8.27 11.17
CA VAL A 88 1.43 -7.61 12.00
C VAL A 88 1.84 -6.33 11.27
N ARG A 89 1.80 -5.21 11.98
CA ARG A 89 2.23 -3.92 11.45
C ARG A 89 3.72 -3.76 11.71
N ILE A 90 4.48 -3.42 10.67
CA ILE A 90 5.94 -3.33 10.72
C ILE A 90 6.40 -2.02 10.10
N TRP A 91 7.27 -1.31 10.80
CA TRP A 91 7.92 -0.10 10.30
C TRP A 91 9.34 -0.43 9.88
N LEU A 92 9.71 -0.07 8.64
CA LEU A 92 11.00 -0.42 8.06
C LEU A 92 11.56 0.76 7.25
N PRO A 93 12.90 0.89 7.18
CA PRO A 93 13.50 1.75 6.18
C PRO A 93 13.13 1.29 4.76
N ILE A 94 13.16 2.22 3.80
CA ILE A 94 12.73 1.94 2.43
C ILE A 94 13.45 0.74 1.83
N SER A 95 14.78 0.67 1.95
CA SER A 95 15.57 -0.40 1.36
C SER A 95 15.20 -1.77 1.91
N GLU A 96 15.04 -1.87 3.23
CA GLU A 96 14.68 -3.12 3.88
C GLU A 96 13.24 -3.53 3.54
N ALA A 97 12.33 -2.54 3.50
CA ALA A 97 10.95 -2.78 3.11
C ALA A 97 10.88 -3.35 1.68
N GLY A 98 11.70 -2.80 0.77
CA GLY A 98 11.78 -3.29 -0.61
C GLY A 98 12.22 -4.74 -0.69
N GLU A 99 13.21 -5.13 0.10
CA GLU A 99 13.70 -6.51 0.13
C GLU A 99 12.66 -7.50 0.65
N ARG A 100 11.77 -7.02 1.53
CA ARG A 100 10.78 -7.89 2.18
C ARG A 100 9.41 -7.89 1.51
N CYS A 101 9.22 -7.13 0.44
CA CYS A 101 7.96 -7.12 -0.31
C CYS A 101 7.60 -8.50 -0.85
N ARG A 102 6.34 -8.88 -0.66
CA ARG A 102 5.82 -10.13 -1.20
C ARG A 102 5.71 -10.11 -2.73
N HIS A 103 5.34 -8.95 -3.30
CA HIS A 103 5.08 -8.82 -4.74
C HIS A 103 6.07 -7.87 -5.42
N ALA A 104 6.49 -8.25 -6.61
CA ALA A 104 7.43 -7.44 -7.39
C ALA A 104 6.90 -6.05 -7.70
N TRP A 105 5.60 -5.92 -7.98
CA TRP A 105 5.01 -4.62 -8.30
C TRP A 105 5.01 -3.68 -7.10
N MET A 106 4.86 -4.22 -5.88
CA MET A 106 4.96 -3.41 -4.65
C MET A 106 6.39 -2.95 -4.41
N LYS A 107 7.35 -3.82 -4.66
CA LYS A 107 8.77 -3.47 -4.56
C LYS A 107 9.10 -2.34 -5.53
N ASP A 108 8.62 -2.43 -6.76
CA ASP A 108 8.81 -1.39 -7.77
C ASP A 108 8.17 -0.07 -7.34
N ALA A 109 6.93 -0.12 -6.83
CA ALA A 109 6.24 1.07 -6.34
C ALA A 109 7.00 1.74 -5.19
N LEU A 110 7.59 0.93 -4.31
CA LEU A 110 8.33 1.45 -3.16
C LEU A 110 9.68 2.04 -3.57
N LEU A 111 10.47 1.29 -4.34
CA LEU A 111 11.84 1.69 -4.67
C LEU A 111 11.91 2.76 -5.76
N ASN A 112 11.00 2.74 -6.72
CA ASN A 112 11.00 3.71 -7.82
C ASN A 112 9.96 4.81 -7.64
N GLY A 113 8.78 4.50 -7.12
CA GLY A 113 7.73 5.49 -6.90
C GLY A 113 7.91 6.28 -5.61
N PHE A 114 7.82 5.58 -4.49
CA PHE A 114 7.86 6.22 -3.17
C PHE A 114 9.23 6.83 -2.87
N SER A 115 10.31 6.13 -3.18
CA SER A 115 11.66 6.61 -2.90
C SER A 115 11.95 7.93 -3.61
N GLU A 116 11.61 8.03 -4.90
CA GLU A 116 11.80 9.27 -5.65
C GLU A 116 10.93 10.42 -5.10
N TRP A 117 9.67 10.11 -4.81
CA TRP A 117 8.78 11.10 -4.22
C TRP A 117 9.31 11.61 -2.89
N HIS A 118 9.78 10.71 -2.04
CA HIS A 118 10.32 11.04 -0.72
C HIS A 118 11.55 11.93 -0.84
N GLU A 119 12.45 11.62 -1.74
CA GLU A 119 13.65 12.44 -1.98
C GLU A 119 13.28 13.84 -2.44
N LYS A 120 12.31 13.97 -3.33
CA LYS A 120 11.83 15.26 -3.80
C LYS A 120 11.18 16.08 -2.69
N LYS A 121 10.43 15.44 -1.81
CA LYS A 121 9.80 16.13 -0.67
C LYS A 121 10.83 16.64 0.31
N VAL A 122 11.83 15.84 0.63
CA VAL A 122 12.91 16.26 1.53
C VAL A 122 13.70 17.41 0.92
N ALA A 123 14.06 17.33 -0.36
CA ALA A 123 14.76 18.40 -1.06
C ALA A 123 13.90 19.66 -1.17
N GLY A 124 12.59 19.51 -1.40
CA GLY A 124 11.66 20.63 -1.49
C GLY A 124 11.47 21.38 -0.18
N GLU A 125 11.63 20.70 0.93
CA GLU A 125 11.52 21.32 2.26
C GLU A 125 12.72 22.23 2.57
N ASP A 126 13.83 22.03 1.91
CA ASP A 126 15.04 22.81 2.10
C ASP A 126 15.06 24.12 1.30
N VAL A 127 14.01 24.38 0.54
CA VAL A 127 13.93 25.55 -0.34
C VAL A 127 13.22 26.73 0.32
#